data_5bf4b9fb8eb3283c26c55cad31f97f97
#
_entry.id   5bf4b9fb8eb3283c26c55cad31f97f97
#
_cell.length_a   1.000
_cell.length_b   1.000
_cell.length_c   1.000
_cell.angle_alpha   90.00
_cell.angle_beta   90.00
_cell.angle_gamma   90.00
#
_symmetry.space_group_name_H-M   'P 1'
#
loop_
_entity.id
_entity.type
_entity.pdbx_description
1 polymer ?
#
loop_
_entity_poly.entity_id
_entity_poly.type
_entity_poly.pdbx_seq_one_letter_code
_entity_poly.pdbx_strand_id
1 'polypeptide(L)'
;MTISALILTVAVVALIAAAIYASAAIGSGVYVKAACRAVTDEKVVALTFDDAPDPIQTPRVLEVLRQHHVQAAFFCIGNRAEAHPDVVRQIVAEGHLIGNHSYSHSNRFPLFSRRKMQLDMERCDAALAQCTPAGNAMKLFRPPFGVTNPTVAAAVKSLGYTVIGWSVRSFDTVRDPDAAFKHICNRIRPGSIVLLHDRLPQSHTLLDRLLKYLRDNGYRVERADRLLNLTSNPQTDTLQ
;
A
#
# COMPACT_ATOMS: atom_id res chain seq x y z
N MET A 1 -19.37 -5.94 -42.38
CA MET A 1 -18.07 -5.60 -41.77
C MET A 1 -17.02 -6.48 -42.43
N THR A 2 -15.96 -5.92 -43.00
CA THR A 2 -14.92 -6.72 -43.67
C THR A 2 -14.07 -7.44 -42.58
N ILE A 3 -13.48 -8.58 -42.93
CA ILE A 3 -12.58 -9.34 -42.03
C ILE A 3 -11.47 -8.43 -41.50
N SER A 4 -10.90 -7.55 -42.34
CA SER A 4 -9.87 -6.59 -41.95
C SER A 4 -10.36 -5.59 -40.90
N ALA A 5 -11.62 -5.09 -41.01
CA ALA A 5 -12.19 -4.21 -40.00
C ALA A 5 -12.42 -4.92 -38.67
N LEU A 6 -12.82 -6.19 -38.69
CA LEU A 6 -12.97 -7.00 -37.48
C LEU A 6 -11.62 -7.22 -36.77
N ILE A 7 -10.57 -7.58 -37.51
CA ILE A 7 -9.21 -7.76 -36.96
C ILE A 7 -8.70 -6.47 -36.33
N LEU A 8 -8.87 -5.33 -37.00
CA LEU A 8 -8.46 -4.03 -36.46
C LEU A 8 -9.20 -3.69 -35.16
N THR A 9 -10.53 -3.92 -35.12
CA THR A 9 -11.33 -3.68 -33.92
C THR A 9 -10.85 -4.54 -32.75
N VAL A 10 -10.62 -5.84 -32.98
CA VAL A 10 -10.12 -6.75 -31.93
C VAL A 10 -8.73 -6.31 -31.43
N ALA A 11 -7.83 -5.91 -32.33
CA ALA A 11 -6.50 -5.42 -31.96
C ALA A 11 -6.58 -4.15 -31.09
N VAL A 12 -7.44 -3.20 -31.45
CA VAL A 12 -7.66 -1.96 -30.68
C VAL A 12 -8.21 -2.26 -29.28
N VAL A 13 -9.22 -3.13 -29.19
CA VAL A 13 -9.79 -3.55 -27.91
C VAL A 13 -8.76 -4.24 -27.02
N ALA A 14 -7.94 -5.12 -27.61
CA ALA A 14 -6.86 -5.79 -26.86
C ALA A 14 -5.81 -4.81 -26.34
N LEU A 15 -5.41 -3.81 -27.13
CA LEU A 15 -4.48 -2.76 -26.70
C LEU A 15 -5.06 -1.90 -25.59
N ILE A 16 -6.33 -1.52 -25.66
CA ILE A 16 -7.02 -0.78 -24.59
C ILE A 16 -7.07 -1.62 -23.31
N ALA A 17 -7.44 -2.89 -23.40
CA ALA A 17 -7.49 -3.80 -22.26
C ALA A 17 -6.09 -3.96 -21.62
N ALA A 18 -5.04 -4.10 -22.42
CA ALA A 18 -3.66 -4.18 -21.95
C ALA A 18 -3.23 -2.88 -21.24
N ALA A 19 -3.58 -1.71 -21.78
CA ALA A 19 -3.29 -0.42 -21.16
C ALA A 19 -4.03 -0.23 -19.82
N ILE A 20 -5.29 -0.64 -19.75
CA ILE A 20 -6.08 -0.64 -18.50
C ILE A 20 -5.43 -1.57 -17.47
N TYR A 21 -5.09 -2.78 -17.86
CA TYR A 21 -4.41 -3.74 -16.97
C TYR A 21 -3.07 -3.19 -16.47
N ALA A 22 -2.25 -2.63 -17.34
CA ALA A 22 -0.97 -2.04 -17.00
C ALA A 22 -1.10 -0.91 -15.96
N SER A 23 -2.19 -0.14 -16.02
CA SER A 23 -2.43 0.97 -15.10
C SER A 23 -3.15 0.55 -13.81
N ALA A 24 -4.15 -0.32 -13.89
CA ALA A 24 -5.02 -0.66 -12.76
C ALA A 24 -4.48 -1.79 -11.88
N ALA A 25 -3.61 -2.67 -12.42
CA ALA A 25 -3.01 -3.75 -11.66
C ALA A 25 -1.63 -3.33 -11.15
N ILE A 26 -1.54 -2.94 -9.87
CA ILE A 26 -0.27 -2.50 -9.26
C ILE A 26 0.86 -3.52 -9.40
N GLY A 27 0.52 -4.80 -9.43
CA GLY A 27 1.47 -5.90 -9.64
C GLY A 27 1.82 -6.18 -11.11
N SER A 28 1.31 -5.40 -12.08
CA SER A 28 1.60 -5.60 -13.51
C SER A 28 3.10 -5.43 -13.83
N GLY A 29 3.81 -4.59 -13.08
CA GLY A 29 5.22 -4.27 -13.30
C GLY A 29 5.52 -3.48 -14.57
N VAL A 30 4.50 -3.09 -15.36
CA VAL A 30 4.69 -2.42 -16.67
C VAL A 30 5.27 -1.02 -16.49
N TYR A 31 4.71 -0.20 -15.65
CA TYR A 31 5.19 1.18 -15.43
C TYR A 31 6.07 1.28 -14.19
N VAL A 32 5.72 0.58 -13.12
CA VAL A 32 6.41 0.62 -11.83
C VAL A 32 6.58 -0.79 -11.31
N LYS A 33 7.79 -1.15 -10.91
CA LYS A 33 8.03 -2.39 -10.16
C LYS A 33 7.59 -2.15 -8.71
N ALA A 34 6.40 -2.64 -8.35
CA ALA A 34 5.90 -2.59 -6.99
C ALA A 34 6.19 -3.92 -6.28
N ALA A 35 6.70 -3.86 -5.05
CA ALA A 35 6.85 -5.04 -4.22
C ALA A 35 5.46 -5.46 -3.69
N CYS A 36 4.89 -6.49 -4.29
CA CYS A 36 3.54 -6.96 -3.99
C CYS A 36 3.52 -8.22 -3.11
N ARG A 37 4.66 -8.93 -3.02
CA ARG A 37 4.82 -10.18 -2.30
C ARG A 37 6.29 -10.46 -2.07
N ALA A 38 6.63 -11.10 -0.95
CA ALA A 38 7.94 -11.70 -0.76
C ALA A 38 8.00 -13.11 -1.38
N VAL A 39 9.16 -13.50 -1.87
CA VAL A 39 9.42 -14.87 -2.34
C VAL A 39 9.88 -15.70 -1.15
N THR A 40 8.99 -16.51 -0.60
CA THR A 40 9.27 -17.37 0.57
C THR A 40 8.25 -18.50 0.65
N ASP A 41 8.66 -19.63 1.20
CA ASP A 41 7.78 -20.76 1.54
C ASP A 41 7.32 -20.70 3.01
N GLU A 42 7.93 -19.81 3.82
CA GLU A 42 7.53 -19.61 5.20
C GLU A 42 6.14 -18.98 5.28
N LYS A 43 5.32 -19.46 6.22
CA LYS A 43 4.02 -18.86 6.52
C LYS A 43 4.17 -17.52 7.22
N VAL A 44 4.62 -16.53 6.48
CA VAL A 44 4.78 -15.13 6.92
C VAL A 44 4.06 -14.20 5.97
N VAL A 45 3.43 -13.15 6.51
CA VAL A 45 2.69 -12.15 5.75
C VAL A 45 2.97 -10.75 6.31
N ALA A 46 2.72 -9.71 5.52
CA ALA A 46 2.69 -8.34 6.00
C ALA A 46 1.27 -7.77 5.90
N LEU A 47 0.85 -7.05 6.95
CA LEU A 47 -0.38 -6.27 6.96
C LEU A 47 -0.05 -4.81 6.67
N THR A 48 -0.82 -4.21 5.77
CA THR A 48 -0.63 -2.81 5.37
C THR A 48 -1.96 -2.09 5.34
N PHE A 49 -1.96 -0.85 5.81
CA PHE A 49 -3.15 0.00 5.89
C PHE A 49 -2.97 1.23 5.02
N ASP A 50 -3.94 1.51 4.17
CA ASP A 50 -4.03 2.74 3.39
C ASP A 50 -4.98 3.75 4.04
N ASP A 51 -4.86 5.00 3.65
CA ASP A 51 -5.68 6.13 4.07
C ASP A 51 -5.45 6.64 5.51
N ALA A 52 -4.42 6.18 6.20
CA ALA A 52 -4.07 6.65 7.54
C ALA A 52 -3.64 8.16 7.54
N PRO A 53 -3.71 8.84 8.69
CA PRO A 53 -4.40 8.47 9.90
C PRO A 53 -5.89 8.84 9.88
N ASP A 54 -6.69 8.09 10.64
CA ASP A 54 -8.03 8.49 11.09
C ASP A 54 -7.98 8.71 12.61
N PRO A 55 -8.49 9.84 13.15
CA PRO A 55 -8.32 10.19 14.56
C PRO A 55 -9.06 9.24 15.53
N ILE A 56 -10.07 8.51 15.04
CA ILE A 56 -10.89 7.62 15.86
C ILE A 56 -10.53 6.16 15.60
N GLN A 57 -10.40 5.77 14.34
CA GLN A 57 -10.27 4.36 13.97
C GLN A 57 -8.81 3.88 14.01
N THR A 58 -7.84 4.70 13.60
CA THR A 58 -6.43 4.31 13.66
C THR A 58 -5.99 3.91 15.08
N PRO A 59 -6.31 4.65 16.17
CA PRO A 59 -5.99 4.22 17.53
C PRO A 59 -6.61 2.86 17.92
N ARG A 60 -7.81 2.55 17.43
CA ARG A 60 -8.45 1.24 17.66
C ARG A 60 -7.72 0.10 16.93
N VAL A 61 -7.26 0.38 15.71
CA VAL A 61 -6.43 -0.57 14.94
C VAL A 61 -5.09 -0.80 15.64
N LEU A 62 -4.44 0.25 16.13
CA LEU A 62 -3.18 0.17 16.90
C LEU A 62 -3.36 -0.65 18.17
N GLU A 63 -4.47 -0.47 18.91
CA GLU A 63 -4.79 -1.27 20.10
C GLU A 63 -4.82 -2.76 19.76
N VAL A 64 -5.49 -3.15 18.67
CA VAL A 64 -5.55 -4.57 18.25
C VAL A 64 -4.17 -5.08 17.86
N LEU A 65 -3.37 -4.32 17.09
CA LEU A 65 -2.01 -4.70 16.73
C LEU A 65 -1.14 -4.93 17.98
N ARG A 66 -1.25 -4.07 18.98
CA ARG A 66 -0.53 -4.16 20.26
C ARG A 66 -0.93 -5.41 21.05
N GLN A 67 -2.24 -5.71 21.15
CA GLN A 67 -2.75 -6.91 21.83
C GLN A 67 -2.24 -8.21 21.21
N HIS A 68 -2.02 -8.21 19.89
CA HIS A 68 -1.49 -9.35 19.17
C HIS A 68 0.05 -9.31 19.01
N HIS A 69 0.72 -8.28 19.55
CA HIS A 69 2.19 -8.08 19.41
C HIS A 69 2.67 -8.04 17.96
N VAL A 70 1.90 -7.40 17.06
CA VAL A 70 2.14 -7.35 15.63
C VAL A 70 2.45 -5.95 15.19
N GLN A 71 3.46 -5.82 14.31
CA GLN A 71 3.78 -4.56 13.62
C GLN A 71 3.29 -4.60 12.17
N ALA A 72 2.80 -3.46 11.68
CA ALA A 72 2.25 -3.29 10.34
C ALA A 72 2.88 -2.08 9.61
N ALA A 73 2.45 -1.82 8.39
CA ALA A 73 2.81 -0.61 7.67
C ALA A 73 1.55 0.23 7.37
N PHE A 74 1.68 1.55 7.55
CA PHE A 74 0.62 2.52 7.30
C PHE A 74 1.04 3.47 6.19
N PHE A 75 0.28 3.50 5.09
CA PHE A 75 0.46 4.47 4.02
C PHE A 75 -0.42 5.69 4.30
N CYS A 76 0.22 6.77 4.73
CA CYS A 76 -0.45 7.93 5.27
C CYS A 76 -0.71 8.99 4.20
N ILE A 77 -1.90 9.58 4.25
CA ILE A 77 -2.29 10.74 3.45
C ILE A 77 -1.76 12.00 4.14
N GLY A 78 -0.98 12.82 3.42
CA GLY A 78 -0.26 13.93 4.01
C GLY A 78 -1.14 14.98 4.68
N ASN A 79 -2.28 15.37 4.08
CA ASN A 79 -3.21 16.32 4.69
C ASN A 79 -3.87 15.80 5.97
N ARG A 80 -4.06 14.48 6.10
CA ARG A 80 -4.53 13.85 7.34
C ARG A 80 -3.43 13.79 8.38
N ALA A 81 -2.19 13.52 7.96
CA ALA A 81 -1.05 13.55 8.85
C ALA A 81 -0.80 14.94 9.44
N GLU A 82 -0.96 16.02 8.64
CA GLU A 82 -0.92 17.41 9.14
C GLU A 82 -2.07 17.70 10.13
N ALA A 83 -3.26 17.17 9.88
CA ALA A 83 -4.42 17.37 10.76
C ALA A 83 -4.34 16.57 12.08
N HIS A 84 -3.69 15.42 12.06
CA HIS A 84 -3.63 14.47 13.20
C HIS A 84 -2.21 13.95 13.43
N PRO A 85 -1.23 14.85 13.68
CA PRO A 85 0.19 14.48 13.81
C PRO A 85 0.47 13.62 15.05
N ASP A 86 -0.36 13.70 16.08
CA ASP A 86 -0.31 12.87 17.28
C ASP A 86 -0.59 11.40 16.96
N VAL A 87 -1.55 11.10 16.11
CA VAL A 87 -1.85 9.73 15.68
C VAL A 87 -0.70 9.16 14.85
N VAL A 88 -0.08 9.94 13.96
CA VAL A 88 1.10 9.49 13.21
C VAL A 88 2.27 9.21 14.15
N ARG A 89 2.50 10.09 15.15
CA ARG A 89 3.52 9.84 16.19
C ARG A 89 3.26 8.55 16.97
N GLN A 90 1.98 8.25 17.27
CA GLN A 90 1.62 6.99 17.92
C GLN A 90 1.94 5.78 17.04
N ILE A 91 1.59 5.81 15.74
CA ILE A 91 1.96 4.75 14.78
C ILE A 91 3.46 4.47 14.84
N VAL A 92 4.27 5.53 14.78
CA VAL A 92 5.74 5.42 14.79
C VAL A 92 6.26 4.93 16.14
N ALA A 93 5.76 5.45 17.26
CA ALA A 93 6.18 5.09 18.61
C ALA A 93 5.90 3.62 18.94
N GLU A 94 4.85 3.03 18.39
CA GLU A 94 4.52 1.61 18.52
C GLU A 94 5.31 0.72 17.53
N GLY A 95 6.26 1.28 16.79
CA GLY A 95 7.20 0.55 15.92
C GLY A 95 6.63 0.15 14.57
N HIS A 96 5.49 0.69 14.18
CA HIS A 96 4.95 0.47 12.86
C HIS A 96 5.72 1.28 11.80
N LEU A 97 5.66 0.80 10.56
CA LEU A 97 6.24 1.46 9.41
C LEU A 97 5.27 2.50 8.85
N ILE A 98 5.77 3.65 8.44
CA ILE A 98 4.97 4.62 7.69
C ILE A 98 5.48 4.74 6.25
N GLY A 99 4.57 5.02 5.33
CA GLY A 99 4.85 5.30 3.93
C GLY A 99 3.98 6.44 3.41
N ASN A 100 4.38 7.00 2.30
CA ASN A 100 3.69 8.09 1.61
C ASN A 100 2.52 7.55 0.77
N HIS A 101 1.31 8.11 1.00
CA HIS A 101 0.11 7.80 0.20
C HIS A 101 -0.42 9.04 -0.54
N SER A 102 0.48 9.91 -1.01
CA SER A 102 0.24 11.26 -1.53
C SER A 102 -0.24 12.24 -0.46
N TYR A 103 -0.12 13.54 -0.73
CA TYR A 103 -0.63 14.56 0.19
C TYR A 103 -2.14 14.71 0.10
N SER A 104 -2.66 14.81 -1.12
CA SER A 104 -4.06 15.15 -1.37
C SER A 104 -5.00 13.95 -1.48
N HIS A 105 -4.49 12.77 -1.80
CA HIS A 105 -5.26 11.58 -2.19
C HIS A 105 -6.39 11.91 -3.18
N SER A 106 -6.10 12.81 -4.11
CA SER A 106 -7.08 13.28 -5.10
C SER A 106 -7.45 12.16 -6.08
N ASN A 107 -8.74 12.05 -6.43
CA ASN A 107 -9.21 11.17 -7.51
C ASN A 107 -8.53 11.48 -8.86
N ARG A 108 -7.98 12.68 -9.00
CA ARG A 108 -7.21 13.11 -10.18
C ARG A 108 -5.70 12.87 -10.05
N PHE A 109 -5.21 12.29 -8.95
CA PHE A 109 -3.78 12.06 -8.75
C PHE A 109 -3.12 11.36 -9.94
N PRO A 110 -3.68 10.28 -10.53
CA PRO A 110 -3.08 9.64 -11.70
C PRO A 110 -2.99 10.53 -12.94
N LEU A 111 -3.76 11.61 -12.98
CA LEU A 111 -3.81 12.57 -14.09
C LEU A 111 -2.99 13.84 -13.82
N PHE A 112 -2.30 13.93 -12.70
CA PHE A 112 -1.44 15.09 -12.42
C PHE A 112 -0.28 15.14 -13.42
N SER A 113 0.15 16.36 -13.75
CA SER A 113 1.44 16.54 -14.41
C SER A 113 2.56 16.04 -13.49
N ARG A 114 3.71 15.65 -14.07
CA ARG A 114 4.85 15.15 -13.30
C ARG A 114 5.23 16.10 -12.15
N ARG A 115 5.34 17.41 -12.44
CA ARG A 115 5.69 18.41 -11.41
C ARG A 115 4.65 18.48 -10.30
N LYS A 116 3.35 18.50 -10.64
CA LYS A 116 2.28 18.53 -9.64
C LYS A 116 2.28 17.28 -8.77
N MET A 117 2.52 16.12 -9.37
CA MET A 117 2.61 14.85 -8.65
C MET A 117 3.81 14.83 -7.69
N GLN A 118 4.98 15.27 -8.15
CA GLN A 118 6.17 15.36 -7.29
C GLN A 118 5.93 16.29 -6.10
N LEU A 119 5.40 17.50 -6.32
CA LEU A 119 5.07 18.43 -5.25
C LEU A 119 4.04 17.88 -4.25
N ASP A 120 3.05 17.13 -4.72
CA ASP A 120 2.07 16.47 -3.85
C ASP A 120 2.74 15.38 -2.97
N MET A 121 3.64 14.58 -3.55
CA MET A 121 4.39 13.56 -2.83
C MET A 121 5.40 14.16 -1.84
N GLU A 122 6.16 15.19 -2.25
CA GLU A 122 7.12 15.90 -1.39
C GLU A 122 6.42 16.60 -0.22
N ARG A 123 5.23 17.15 -0.44
CA ARG A 123 4.43 17.74 0.62
C ARG A 123 3.96 16.70 1.64
N CYS A 124 3.61 15.50 1.18
CA CYS A 124 3.31 14.39 2.07
C CYS A 124 4.54 14.00 2.90
N ASP A 125 5.72 13.88 2.29
CA ASP A 125 6.96 13.60 3.01
C ASP A 125 7.24 14.67 4.08
N ALA A 126 7.04 15.93 3.77
CA ALA A 126 7.23 17.03 4.71
C ALA A 126 6.27 16.93 5.92
N ALA A 127 5.01 16.56 5.68
CA ALA A 127 4.03 16.32 6.76
C ALA A 127 4.45 15.14 7.65
N LEU A 128 4.88 14.02 7.05
CA LEU A 128 5.31 12.84 7.79
C LEU A 128 6.61 13.08 8.56
N ALA A 129 7.54 13.84 8.02
CA ALA A 129 8.82 14.16 8.67
C ALA A 129 8.64 14.91 9.99
N GLN A 130 7.55 15.68 10.16
CA GLN A 130 7.23 16.36 11.42
C GLN A 130 6.81 15.39 12.54
N CYS A 131 6.47 14.17 12.17
CA CYS A 131 5.95 13.14 13.09
C CYS A 131 6.95 12.01 13.33
N THR A 132 8.08 12.00 12.61
CA THR A 132 9.08 10.91 12.65
C THR A 132 10.41 11.40 13.19
N PRO A 133 11.12 10.60 13.99
CA PRO A 133 12.50 10.91 14.37
C PRO A 133 13.40 11.05 13.14
N ALA A 134 14.34 11.97 13.19
CA ALA A 134 15.32 12.18 12.13
C ALA A 134 16.10 10.88 11.83
N GLY A 135 16.20 10.50 10.55
CA GLY A 135 16.96 9.33 10.10
C GLY A 135 16.17 8.02 9.99
N ASN A 136 14.88 8.00 10.35
CA ASN A 136 14.07 6.76 10.37
C ASN A 136 13.11 6.61 9.18
N ALA A 137 13.18 7.48 8.20
CA ALA A 137 12.23 7.51 7.10
C ALA A 137 12.73 6.67 5.90
N MET A 138 12.21 5.45 5.76
CA MET A 138 12.29 4.74 4.49
C MET A 138 11.40 5.46 3.46
N LYS A 139 11.93 5.71 2.26
CA LYS A 139 11.14 6.31 1.17
C LYS A 139 10.21 5.27 0.53
N LEU A 140 9.14 4.95 1.24
CA LEU A 140 8.11 4.03 0.76
C LEU A 140 6.92 4.82 0.20
N PHE A 141 6.40 4.36 -0.91
CA PHE A 141 5.24 4.97 -1.56
C PHE A 141 4.23 3.91 -1.96
N ARG A 142 2.96 4.24 -1.81
CA ARG A 142 1.86 3.50 -2.41
C ARG A 142 0.99 4.49 -3.19
N PRO A 143 0.83 4.31 -4.51
CA PRO A 143 0.03 5.22 -5.32
C PRO A 143 -1.45 5.13 -4.92
N PRO A 144 -2.17 6.27 -4.82
CA PRO A 144 -3.62 6.29 -4.65
C PRO A 144 -4.32 5.35 -5.61
N PHE A 145 -5.29 4.58 -5.09
CA PHE A 145 -6.06 3.57 -5.84
C PHE A 145 -5.24 2.41 -6.42
N GLY A 146 -3.92 2.37 -6.19
CA GLY A 146 -3.00 1.42 -6.84
C GLY A 146 -2.76 1.69 -8.32
N VAL A 147 -3.14 2.86 -8.81
CA VAL A 147 -3.01 3.22 -10.23
C VAL A 147 -1.58 3.64 -10.54
N THR A 148 -1.01 3.00 -11.55
CA THR A 148 0.33 3.33 -12.08
C THR A 148 0.22 3.79 -13.54
N ASN A 149 1.13 4.66 -13.94
CA ASN A 149 1.28 5.14 -15.31
C ASN A 149 2.69 5.72 -15.51
N PRO A 150 3.07 6.16 -16.73
CA PRO A 150 4.39 6.72 -16.98
C PRO A 150 4.73 7.94 -16.10
N THR A 151 3.74 8.76 -15.74
CA THR A 151 3.95 9.94 -14.89
C THR A 151 4.25 9.54 -13.44
N VAL A 152 3.50 8.56 -12.90
CA VAL A 152 3.78 7.96 -11.57
C VAL A 152 5.17 7.34 -11.56
N ALA A 153 5.53 6.56 -12.58
CA ALA A 153 6.84 5.95 -12.71
C ALA A 153 7.97 6.99 -12.69
N ALA A 154 7.82 8.07 -13.45
CA ALA A 154 8.81 9.15 -13.51
C ALA A 154 8.94 9.89 -12.17
N ALA A 155 7.83 10.13 -11.45
CA ALA A 155 7.85 10.78 -10.14
C ALA A 155 8.49 9.88 -9.08
N VAL A 156 8.09 8.62 -8.99
CA VAL A 156 8.66 7.60 -8.09
C VAL A 156 10.17 7.48 -8.27
N LYS A 157 10.62 7.33 -9.53
CA LYS A 157 12.05 7.23 -9.85
C LYS A 157 12.82 8.48 -9.42
N SER A 158 12.31 9.67 -9.75
CA SER A 158 13.02 10.93 -9.46
C SER A 158 13.12 11.25 -7.97
N LEU A 159 12.16 10.78 -7.15
CA LEU A 159 12.14 10.99 -5.71
C LEU A 159 12.76 9.84 -4.92
N GLY A 160 13.18 8.77 -5.59
CA GLY A 160 13.86 7.63 -4.98
C GLY A 160 12.95 6.76 -4.10
N TYR A 161 11.68 6.58 -4.48
CA TYR A 161 10.75 5.74 -3.73
C TYR A 161 10.83 4.26 -4.08
N THR A 162 10.71 3.42 -3.06
CA THR A 162 10.31 2.02 -3.22
C THR A 162 8.79 1.93 -3.17
N VAL A 163 8.19 1.36 -4.20
CA VAL A 163 6.73 1.20 -4.27
C VAL A 163 6.32 -0.12 -3.65
N ILE A 164 5.43 -0.05 -2.66
CA ILE A 164 4.83 -1.22 -2.00
C ILE A 164 3.41 -1.40 -2.52
N GLY A 165 3.18 -2.52 -3.21
CA GLY A 165 1.86 -2.94 -3.63
C GLY A 165 1.23 -3.95 -2.66
N TRP A 166 0.41 -4.85 -3.19
CA TRP A 166 -0.23 -5.94 -2.46
C TRP A 166 -0.46 -7.15 -3.36
N SER A 167 -0.46 -8.32 -2.77
CA SER A 167 -0.92 -9.55 -3.42
C SER A 167 -2.33 -9.94 -2.99
N VAL A 168 -2.81 -9.40 -1.85
CA VAL A 168 -4.17 -9.62 -1.35
C VAL A 168 -4.83 -8.28 -1.08
N ARG A 169 -5.82 -7.90 -1.89
CA ARG A 169 -6.68 -6.73 -1.65
C ARG A 169 -7.89 -7.17 -0.84
N SER A 170 -8.14 -6.52 0.29
CA SER A 170 -9.26 -6.87 1.19
C SER A 170 -10.65 -6.59 0.59
N PHE A 171 -10.77 -5.50 -0.17
CA PHE A 171 -12.04 -4.89 -0.59
C PHE A 171 -12.93 -4.48 0.60
N ASP A 172 -12.34 -4.22 1.76
CA ASP A 172 -13.01 -3.83 3.00
C ASP A 172 -13.79 -2.51 2.91
N THR A 173 -13.45 -1.67 1.93
CA THR A 173 -14.16 -0.40 1.65
C THR A 173 -15.49 -0.59 0.89
N VAL A 174 -15.71 -1.75 0.28
CA VAL A 174 -16.87 -2.00 -0.60
C VAL A 174 -17.62 -3.29 -0.27
N ARG A 175 -17.06 -4.15 0.57
CA ARG A 175 -17.66 -5.40 1.03
C ARG A 175 -18.06 -5.30 2.48
N ASP A 176 -19.05 -6.09 2.88
CA ASP A 176 -19.29 -6.32 4.30
C ASP A 176 -18.09 -7.02 4.96
N PRO A 177 -17.90 -6.88 6.28
CA PRO A 177 -16.74 -7.41 7.00
C PRO A 177 -16.56 -8.92 6.85
N ASP A 178 -17.63 -9.70 6.78
CA ASP A 178 -17.55 -11.16 6.65
C ASP A 178 -17.11 -11.57 5.25
N ALA A 179 -17.63 -10.91 4.22
CA ALA A 179 -17.21 -11.15 2.85
C ALA A 179 -15.74 -10.72 2.62
N ALA A 180 -15.32 -9.59 3.21
CA ALA A 180 -13.93 -9.14 3.18
C ALA A 180 -13.01 -10.15 3.89
N PHE A 181 -13.37 -10.60 5.08
CA PHE A 181 -12.62 -11.60 5.84
C PHE A 181 -12.45 -12.90 5.05
N LYS A 182 -13.55 -13.49 4.56
CA LYS A 182 -13.50 -14.71 3.74
C LYS A 182 -12.64 -14.54 2.50
N HIS A 183 -12.75 -13.38 1.84
CA HIS A 183 -11.96 -13.09 0.65
C HIS A 183 -10.47 -13.05 0.95
N ILE A 184 -10.05 -12.41 2.05
CA ILE A 184 -8.66 -12.36 2.47
C ILE A 184 -8.15 -13.77 2.78
N CYS A 185 -8.85 -14.52 3.66
CA CYS A 185 -8.45 -15.85 4.09
C CYS A 185 -8.24 -16.81 2.91
N ASN A 186 -9.12 -16.76 1.91
CA ASN A 186 -9.01 -17.60 0.71
C ASN A 186 -7.80 -17.29 -0.18
N ARG A 187 -7.19 -16.10 -0.05
CA ARG A 187 -6.12 -15.61 -0.94
C ARG A 187 -4.76 -15.47 -0.27
N ILE A 188 -4.70 -15.49 1.04
CA ILE A 188 -3.42 -15.46 1.77
C ILE A 188 -2.57 -16.68 1.37
N ARG A 189 -1.30 -16.38 1.10
CA ARG A 189 -0.24 -17.37 0.80
C ARG A 189 1.04 -16.90 1.51
N PRO A 190 2.04 -17.76 1.71
CA PRO A 190 3.36 -17.36 2.16
C PRO A 190 3.88 -16.13 1.41
N GLY A 191 4.44 -15.15 2.12
CA GLY A 191 4.96 -13.91 1.56
C GLY A 191 3.91 -12.86 1.16
N SER A 192 2.61 -13.08 1.42
CA SER A 192 1.56 -12.13 1.02
C SER A 192 1.68 -10.78 1.72
N ILE A 193 1.48 -9.71 0.95
CA ILE A 193 1.21 -8.36 1.47
C ILE A 193 -0.30 -8.12 1.34
N VAL A 194 -0.95 -7.87 2.47
CA VAL A 194 -2.39 -7.66 2.57
C VAL A 194 -2.68 -6.17 2.64
N LEU A 195 -3.53 -5.67 1.74
CA LEU A 195 -4.05 -4.31 1.78
C LEU A 195 -5.34 -4.25 2.58
N LEU A 196 -5.36 -3.40 3.59
CA LEU A 196 -6.49 -3.03 4.45
C LEU A 196 -6.62 -1.51 4.50
N HIS A 197 -7.72 -1.01 5.10
CA HIS A 197 -7.90 0.40 5.43
C HIS A 197 -8.19 0.53 6.93
N ASP A 198 -7.54 1.50 7.60
CA ASP A 198 -7.68 1.68 9.05
C ASP A 198 -8.85 2.61 9.44
N ARG A 199 -9.39 3.37 8.49
CA ARG A 199 -10.38 4.43 8.71
C ARG A 199 -11.85 3.98 8.82
N LEU A 200 -12.13 2.69 8.63
CA LEU A 200 -13.51 2.20 8.65
C LEU A 200 -13.93 1.81 10.07
N PRO A 201 -15.20 2.01 10.45
CA PRO A 201 -15.68 1.65 11.80
C PRO A 201 -15.41 0.20 12.19
N GLN A 202 -15.40 -0.71 11.22
CA GLN A 202 -15.19 -2.15 11.42
C GLN A 202 -13.73 -2.60 11.26
N SER A 203 -12.78 -1.70 10.95
CA SER A 203 -11.37 -2.07 10.65
C SER A 203 -10.73 -2.85 11.80
N HIS A 204 -10.91 -2.41 13.03
CA HIS A 204 -10.34 -3.06 14.21
C HIS A 204 -10.92 -4.46 14.45
N THR A 205 -12.23 -4.67 14.23
CA THR A 205 -12.85 -5.99 14.39
C THR A 205 -12.47 -6.96 13.27
N LEU A 206 -12.38 -6.48 12.02
CA LEU A 206 -11.89 -7.26 10.90
C LEU A 206 -10.43 -7.68 11.14
N LEU A 207 -9.60 -6.76 11.63
CA LEU A 207 -8.20 -7.01 11.93
C LEU A 207 -8.02 -8.06 13.03
N ASP A 208 -8.74 -7.94 14.15
CA ASP A 208 -8.68 -8.92 15.25
C ASP A 208 -9.02 -10.33 14.78
N ARG A 209 -10.08 -10.47 14.00
CA ARG A 209 -10.48 -11.76 13.40
C ARG A 209 -9.41 -12.29 12.46
N LEU A 210 -8.80 -11.42 11.64
CA LEU A 210 -7.75 -11.80 10.71
C LEU A 210 -6.50 -12.27 11.44
N LEU A 211 -6.07 -11.57 12.50
CA LEU A 211 -4.90 -11.94 13.29
C LEU A 211 -5.09 -13.27 14.01
N LYS A 212 -6.28 -13.53 14.56
CA LYS A 212 -6.62 -14.84 15.12
C LYS A 212 -6.54 -15.94 14.08
N TYR A 213 -7.15 -15.74 12.91
CA TYR A 213 -7.08 -16.69 11.80
C TYR A 213 -5.64 -16.98 11.36
N LEU A 214 -4.81 -15.94 11.19
CA LEU A 214 -3.41 -16.08 10.80
C LEU A 214 -2.64 -16.93 11.81
N ARG A 215 -2.75 -16.63 13.10
CA ARG A 215 -2.13 -17.39 14.19
C ARG A 215 -2.58 -18.85 14.17
N ASP A 216 -3.88 -19.10 14.09
CA ASP A 216 -4.48 -20.44 14.16
C ASP A 216 -4.11 -21.30 12.93
N ASN A 217 -3.73 -20.65 11.81
CA ASN A 217 -3.22 -21.31 10.60
C ASN A 217 -1.69 -21.31 10.50
N GLY A 218 -0.98 -20.92 11.57
CA GLY A 218 0.46 -20.96 11.67
C GLY A 218 1.19 -19.86 10.90
N TYR A 219 0.50 -18.77 10.53
CA TYR A 219 1.14 -17.61 9.91
C TYR A 219 1.70 -16.67 10.96
N ARG A 220 2.93 -16.18 10.72
CA ARG A 220 3.50 -15.03 11.41
C ARG A 220 3.19 -13.75 10.63
N VAL A 221 3.05 -12.65 11.33
CA VAL A 221 2.93 -11.32 10.71
C VAL A 221 4.23 -10.57 10.96
N GLU A 222 4.83 -10.08 9.88
CA GLU A 222 6.03 -9.24 9.93
C GLU A 222 5.77 -7.87 9.31
N ARG A 223 6.52 -6.90 9.72
CA ARG A 223 6.52 -5.57 9.13
C ARG A 223 7.01 -5.66 7.68
N ALA A 224 6.39 -4.89 6.76
CA ALA A 224 6.60 -5.06 5.32
C ALA A 224 8.07 -4.89 4.88
N ASP A 225 8.84 -4.02 5.53
CA ASP A 225 10.26 -3.84 5.24
C ASP A 225 11.10 -5.07 5.58
N ARG A 226 10.80 -5.74 6.70
CA ARG A 226 11.49 -6.97 7.11
C ARG A 226 11.10 -8.12 6.18
N LEU A 227 9.81 -8.29 5.91
CA LEU A 227 9.32 -9.33 4.98
C LEU A 227 9.96 -9.20 3.60
N LEU A 228 10.20 -7.98 3.13
CA LEU A 228 10.76 -7.69 1.81
C LEU A 228 12.28 -7.52 1.82
N ASN A 229 12.95 -7.65 2.98
CA ASN A 229 14.38 -7.40 3.17
C ASN A 229 14.83 -6.02 2.67
N LEU A 230 13.99 -4.99 2.88
CA LEU A 230 14.33 -3.63 2.49
C LEU A 230 15.31 -3.02 3.49
N THR A 231 16.40 -2.46 2.99
CA THR A 231 17.37 -1.71 3.80
C THR A 231 17.00 -0.23 3.81
N SER A 232 17.30 0.47 4.90
CA SER A 232 17.08 1.92 5.03
C SER A 232 17.96 2.76 4.09
N ASN A 233 18.82 2.12 3.26
CA ASN A 233 19.72 2.79 2.34
C ASN A 233 19.51 2.25 0.90
N PRO A 234 18.79 2.98 0.02
CA PRO A 234 18.48 2.51 -1.35
C PRO A 234 19.67 2.55 -2.33
N GLN A 235 20.89 2.83 -1.87
CA GLN A 235 22.07 2.95 -2.76
C GLN A 235 22.84 1.64 -3.01
N THR A 236 22.41 0.50 -2.44
CA THR A 236 23.11 -0.78 -2.58
C THR A 236 22.42 -1.84 -3.45
N ASP A 237 21.19 -1.62 -3.89
CA ASP A 237 20.43 -2.64 -4.66
C ASP A 237 20.43 -2.41 -6.19
N THR A 238 21.49 -1.79 -6.73
CA THR A 238 21.76 -1.84 -8.17
C THR A 238 22.91 -2.82 -8.38
N LEU A 239 22.61 -4.12 -8.52
CA LEU A 239 23.41 -5.17 -9.16
C LEU A 239 23.18 -6.54 -8.50
N GLN A 240 22.06 -7.18 -8.83
CA GLN A 240 22.04 -8.65 -9.02
C GLN A 240 20.84 -9.03 -9.90
#